data_7bcdbf25e0228a582e599c5428ddb90f
#
_entry.id   7bcdbf25e0228a582e599c5428ddb90f
#
_cell.length_a   1.000
_cell.length_b   1.000
_cell.length_c   1.000
_cell.angle_alpha   90.00
_cell.angle_beta   90.00
_cell.angle_gamma   90.00
#
_symmetry.space_group_name_H-M   'P 1'
#
loop_
_entity.id
_entity.type
_entity.pdbx_description
1 polymer ?
#
loop_
_entity_poly.entity_id
_entity_poly.type
_entity_poly.pdbx_seq_one_letter_code
_entity_poly.pdbx_strand_id
1 'polypeptide(L)'
;VKLSYYIFLLTIMLFNNALAQKTQPDIPRYTKVPAGYLMVLRQGDDIIKELESLANNENIPSANFTGMGFVNMTFGFYDFSAKKFDPKEFRDMELASMHGTIAWQDGKPSIHAHGTVTGKDFLAYGGHILAGTVGTGSVEILVIPHDKKLERVKEKLLGANVLCIAPQCPE
;
A
#
# COMPACT_ATOMS: atom_id res chain seq x y z
N VAL A 1 47.32 18.35 -26.10
CA VAL A 1 47.60 17.69 -24.79
C VAL A 1 46.54 18.02 -23.75
N LYS A 2 46.03 19.29 -23.62
CA LYS A 2 45.03 19.68 -22.62
C LYS A 2 43.63 19.06 -22.86
N LEU A 3 43.21 18.91 -24.11
CA LEU A 3 41.87 18.35 -24.45
C LEU A 3 41.76 16.85 -24.11
N SER A 4 42.85 16.08 -24.26
CA SER A 4 42.92 14.66 -23.95
C SER A 4 42.74 14.37 -22.44
N TYR A 5 43.24 15.28 -21.58
CA TYR A 5 43.11 15.17 -20.11
C TYR A 5 41.66 15.36 -19.64
N TYR A 6 40.90 16.28 -20.27
CA TYR A 6 39.51 16.51 -19.90
C TYR A 6 38.58 15.33 -20.28
N ILE A 7 38.86 14.68 -21.42
CA ILE A 7 38.10 13.51 -21.85
C ILE A 7 38.34 12.33 -20.89
N PHE A 8 39.61 12.15 -20.44
CA PHE A 8 39.94 11.08 -19.49
C PHE A 8 39.33 11.29 -18.10
N LEU A 9 39.33 12.54 -17.60
CA LEU A 9 38.66 12.88 -16.33
C LEU A 9 37.15 12.73 -16.40
N LEU A 10 36.51 13.07 -17.53
CA LEU A 10 35.06 12.91 -17.71
C LEU A 10 34.66 11.44 -17.76
N THR A 11 35.47 10.58 -18.37
CA THR A 11 35.25 9.14 -18.45
C THR A 11 35.35 8.48 -17.06
N ILE A 12 36.28 8.91 -16.20
CA ILE A 12 36.43 8.41 -14.84
C ILE A 12 35.23 8.82 -13.96
N MET A 13 34.68 10.04 -14.13
CA MET A 13 33.48 10.47 -13.40
C MET A 13 32.23 9.68 -13.81
N LEU A 14 32.08 9.31 -15.07
CA LEU A 14 30.95 8.49 -15.54
C LEU A 14 31.03 7.04 -15.03
N PHE A 15 32.24 6.48 -14.92
CA PHE A 15 32.41 5.12 -14.36
C PHE A 15 32.17 5.04 -12.84
N ASN A 16 32.48 6.09 -12.09
CA ASN A 16 32.23 6.10 -10.64
C ASN A 16 30.72 6.15 -10.27
N ASN A 17 29.86 6.73 -11.13
CA ASN A 17 28.43 6.71 -10.90
C ASN A 17 27.76 5.35 -11.23
N ALA A 18 28.38 4.52 -12.08
CA ALA A 18 27.87 3.19 -12.41
C ALA A 18 28.17 2.13 -11.33
N LEU A 19 29.14 2.36 -10.45
CA LEU A 19 29.54 1.42 -9.40
C LEU A 19 28.84 1.66 -8.05
N ALA A 20 28.02 2.71 -7.93
CA ALA A 20 27.36 3.07 -6.68
C ALA A 20 25.95 2.48 -6.51
N GLN A 21 25.44 1.73 -7.47
CA GLN A 21 24.19 0.99 -7.30
C GLN A 21 24.50 -0.32 -6.55
N LYS A 22 24.84 -0.23 -5.25
CA LYS A 22 24.73 -1.36 -4.35
C LYS A 22 23.25 -1.74 -4.36
N THR A 23 22.92 -2.83 -5.04
CA THR A 23 21.64 -3.51 -4.84
C THR A 23 21.51 -3.77 -3.34
N GLN A 24 20.62 -3.03 -2.67
CA GLN A 24 20.24 -3.42 -1.32
C GLN A 24 19.80 -4.88 -1.37
N PRO A 25 20.21 -5.71 -0.39
CA PRO A 25 19.73 -7.09 -0.36
C PRO A 25 18.19 -7.04 -0.40
N ASP A 26 17.62 -7.91 -1.22
CA ASP A 26 16.18 -8.06 -1.35
C ASP A 26 15.64 -8.56 0.00
N ILE A 27 15.26 -7.61 0.85
CA ILE A 27 14.75 -7.90 2.19
C ILE A 27 13.27 -8.30 2.01
N PRO A 28 12.87 -9.52 2.40
CA PRO A 28 11.49 -9.95 2.33
C PRO A 28 10.55 -8.95 3.02
N ARG A 29 9.43 -8.65 2.38
CA ARG A 29 8.42 -7.72 2.93
C ARG A 29 7.43 -8.40 3.85
N TYR A 30 7.39 -9.72 3.89
CA TYR A 30 6.51 -10.48 4.78
C TYR A 30 7.10 -11.84 5.16
N THR A 31 6.55 -12.39 6.23
CA THR A 31 6.79 -13.77 6.66
C THR A 31 5.48 -14.40 7.12
N LYS A 32 5.39 -15.73 6.98
CA LYS A 32 4.26 -16.51 7.47
C LYS A 32 4.34 -16.67 8.98
N VAL A 33 3.22 -16.45 9.67
CA VAL A 33 3.06 -16.61 11.12
C VAL A 33 1.80 -17.45 11.40
N PRO A 34 1.61 -18.01 12.62
CA PRO A 34 0.43 -18.84 12.91
C PRO A 34 -0.91 -18.17 12.61
N ALA A 35 -1.02 -16.85 12.77
CA ALA A 35 -2.23 -16.08 12.49
C ALA A 35 -2.41 -15.71 11.00
N GLY A 36 -1.42 -15.96 10.14
CA GLY A 36 -1.43 -15.55 8.73
C GLY A 36 -0.09 -15.01 8.26
N TYR A 37 0.01 -13.71 7.98
CA TYR A 37 1.24 -13.08 7.48
C TYR A 37 1.55 -11.80 8.26
N LEU A 38 2.79 -11.66 8.70
CA LEU A 38 3.32 -10.41 9.23
C LEU A 38 4.14 -9.74 8.13
N MET A 39 3.74 -8.53 7.74
CA MET A 39 4.47 -7.70 6.79
C MET A 39 5.25 -6.61 7.53
N VAL A 40 6.45 -6.31 7.04
CA VAL A 40 7.25 -5.16 7.49
C VAL A 40 7.71 -4.41 6.25
N LEU A 41 6.96 -3.37 5.92
CA LEU A 41 7.24 -2.50 4.79
C LEU A 41 8.28 -1.44 5.15
N ARG A 42 9.07 -1.02 4.18
CA ARG A 42 10.20 -0.10 4.34
C ARG A 42 9.92 1.22 3.64
N GLN A 43 10.70 2.23 3.98
CA GLN A 43 10.61 3.55 3.38
C GLN A 43 10.52 3.51 1.86
N GLY A 44 9.48 4.13 1.31
CA GLY A 44 9.19 4.21 -0.11
C GLY A 44 8.30 3.08 -0.66
N ASP A 45 8.09 1.99 0.10
CA ASP A 45 7.18 0.93 -0.33
C ASP A 45 5.73 1.47 -0.42
N ASP A 46 5.01 1.06 -1.47
CA ASP A 46 3.60 1.38 -1.68
C ASP A 46 2.74 0.34 -0.94
N ILE A 47 2.04 0.78 0.08
CA ILE A 47 1.30 -0.10 1.00
C ILE A 47 0.24 -0.93 0.27
N ILE A 48 -0.49 -0.32 -0.67
CA ILE A 48 -1.56 -1.02 -1.40
C ILE A 48 -0.97 -2.06 -2.34
N LYS A 49 0.08 -1.72 -3.09
CA LYS A 49 0.76 -2.66 -4.00
C LYS A 49 1.40 -3.84 -3.27
N GLU A 50 1.98 -3.60 -2.09
CA GLU A 50 2.56 -4.69 -1.30
C GLU A 50 1.50 -5.66 -0.76
N LEU A 51 0.32 -5.16 -0.36
CA LEU A 51 -0.83 -5.99 0.00
C LEU A 51 -1.38 -6.78 -1.20
N GLU A 52 -1.48 -6.15 -2.38
CA GLU A 52 -1.87 -6.82 -3.63
C GLU A 52 -0.86 -7.90 -4.04
N SER A 53 0.44 -7.61 -3.91
CA SER A 53 1.53 -8.54 -4.19
C SER A 53 1.48 -9.75 -3.26
N LEU A 54 1.30 -9.54 -1.95
CA LEU A 54 1.11 -10.62 -0.98
C LEU A 54 -0.10 -11.49 -1.36
N ALA A 55 -1.24 -10.87 -1.68
CA ALA A 55 -2.46 -11.60 -2.02
C ALA A 55 -2.29 -12.49 -3.26
N ASN A 56 -1.59 -11.99 -4.29
CA ASN A 56 -1.28 -12.74 -5.50
C ASN A 56 -0.27 -13.87 -5.23
N ASN A 57 0.85 -13.56 -4.57
CA ASN A 57 1.95 -14.51 -4.36
C ASN A 57 1.54 -15.70 -3.49
N GLU A 58 0.72 -15.45 -2.47
CA GLU A 58 0.26 -16.46 -1.52
C GLU A 58 -1.13 -17.03 -1.84
N ASN A 59 -1.73 -16.60 -2.98
CA ASN A 59 -3.07 -16.98 -3.41
C ASN A 59 -4.12 -16.83 -2.31
N ILE A 60 -4.10 -15.69 -1.60
CA ILE A 60 -5.00 -15.41 -0.47
C ILE A 60 -6.43 -15.26 -1.00
N PRO A 61 -7.40 -16.11 -0.57
CA PRO A 61 -8.77 -16.04 -1.08
C PRO A 61 -9.47 -14.74 -0.67
N SER A 62 -9.28 -14.32 0.56
CA SER A 62 -9.65 -13.03 1.15
C SER A 62 -8.98 -12.91 2.51
N ALA A 63 -8.93 -11.70 3.06
CA ALA A 63 -8.34 -11.48 4.38
C ALA A 63 -8.88 -10.21 5.04
N ASN A 64 -8.74 -10.15 6.36
CA ASN A 64 -8.68 -8.88 7.08
C ASN A 64 -7.22 -8.52 7.36
N PHE A 65 -6.94 -7.22 7.50
CA PHE A 65 -5.63 -6.77 7.93
C PHE A 65 -5.72 -5.56 8.85
N THR A 66 -4.69 -5.39 9.66
CA THR A 66 -4.47 -4.23 10.52
C THR A 66 -3.00 -3.82 10.49
N GLY A 67 -2.72 -2.55 10.65
CA GLY A 67 -1.34 -2.07 10.62
C GLY A 67 -1.14 -0.73 11.30
N MET A 68 0.15 -0.40 11.52
CA MET A 68 0.63 0.86 12.11
C MET A 68 2.01 1.20 11.56
N GLY A 69 2.47 2.43 11.76
CA GLY A 69 3.81 2.85 11.34
C GLY A 69 3.93 4.32 11.01
N PHE A 70 4.76 4.67 10.02
CA PHE A 70 4.97 6.05 9.60
C PHE A 70 4.78 6.20 8.08
N VAL A 71 3.97 7.16 7.64
CA VAL A 71 3.44 7.19 6.26
C VAL A 71 3.32 8.57 5.65
N ASN A 72 3.29 8.57 4.30
CA ASN A 72 2.60 9.59 3.50
C ASN A 72 1.30 8.96 3.02
N MET A 73 0.16 9.58 3.30
CA MET A 73 -1.16 8.98 3.09
C MET A 73 -2.10 9.93 2.35
N THR A 74 -2.86 9.40 1.41
CA THR A 74 -3.98 10.11 0.79
C THR A 74 -5.27 9.46 1.23
N PHE A 75 -6.09 10.20 1.97
CA PHE A 75 -7.46 9.80 2.30
C PHE A 75 -8.44 10.37 1.30
N GLY A 76 -9.60 9.71 1.16
CA GLY A 76 -10.72 10.19 0.38
C GLY A 76 -12.02 10.17 1.19
N PHE A 77 -12.82 11.22 1.04
CA PHE A 77 -14.22 11.19 1.44
C PHE A 77 -15.06 10.89 0.20
N TYR A 78 -15.91 9.85 0.25
CA TYR A 78 -16.73 9.50 -0.89
C TYR A 78 -18.00 10.37 -0.92
N ASP A 79 -18.13 11.20 -1.94
CA ASP A 79 -19.35 11.97 -2.22
C ASP A 79 -20.32 11.09 -3.00
N PHE A 80 -21.38 10.63 -2.34
CA PHE A 80 -22.40 9.76 -2.93
C PHE A 80 -23.23 10.47 -4.01
N SER A 81 -23.36 11.79 -3.96
CA SER A 81 -24.09 12.56 -4.98
C SER A 81 -23.27 12.70 -6.27
N ALA A 82 -21.99 12.98 -6.14
CA ALA A 82 -21.05 13.09 -7.25
C ALA A 82 -20.45 11.74 -7.68
N LYS A 83 -20.66 10.66 -6.89
CA LYS A 83 -20.11 9.30 -7.07
C LYS A 83 -18.60 9.30 -7.30
N LYS A 84 -17.87 10.08 -6.50
CA LYS A 84 -16.42 10.23 -6.56
C LYS A 84 -15.82 10.52 -5.19
N PHE A 85 -14.52 10.25 -5.04
CA PHE A 85 -13.77 10.64 -3.87
C PHE A 85 -13.33 12.11 -3.95
N ASP A 86 -13.36 12.80 -2.78
CA ASP A 86 -12.68 14.06 -2.53
C ASP A 86 -11.37 13.74 -1.78
N PRO A 87 -10.19 13.82 -2.44
CA PRO A 87 -8.93 13.38 -1.85
C PRO A 87 -8.27 14.46 -1.02
N LYS A 88 -7.56 14.03 0.06
CA LYS A 88 -6.69 14.89 0.87
C LYS A 88 -5.40 14.17 1.21
N GLU A 89 -4.27 14.83 0.94
CA GLU A 89 -2.93 14.28 1.19
C GLU A 89 -2.39 14.74 2.55
N PHE A 90 -1.71 13.80 3.24
CA PHE A 90 -1.01 14.01 4.51
C PHE A 90 0.39 13.42 4.38
N ARG A 91 1.41 14.18 4.79
CA ARG A 91 2.82 13.78 4.68
C ARG A 91 3.47 13.73 6.05
N ASP A 92 4.45 12.82 6.20
CA ASP A 92 5.25 12.67 7.41
C ASP A 92 4.38 12.47 8.67
N MET A 93 3.42 11.53 8.58
CA MET A 93 2.45 11.26 9.63
C MET A 93 2.69 9.91 10.30
N GLU A 94 2.40 9.82 11.59
CA GLU A 94 2.25 8.55 12.28
C GLU A 94 0.94 7.88 11.85
N LEU A 95 1.02 6.64 11.35
CA LEU A 95 -0.15 5.79 11.11
C LEU A 95 -0.54 5.15 12.44
N ALA A 96 -1.43 5.80 13.17
CA ALA A 96 -1.92 5.32 14.48
C ALA A 96 -2.71 4.03 14.36
N SER A 97 -3.46 3.87 13.26
CA SER A 97 -4.14 2.63 12.92
C SER A 97 -4.48 2.56 11.43
N MET A 98 -4.45 1.36 10.90
CA MET A 98 -4.99 1.01 9.59
C MET A 98 -5.70 -0.33 9.71
N HIS A 99 -6.86 -0.47 9.07
CA HIS A 99 -7.57 -1.74 8.96
C HIS A 99 -8.28 -1.83 7.62
N GLY A 100 -8.45 -3.04 7.16
CA GLY A 100 -9.11 -3.23 5.88
C GLY A 100 -9.34 -4.69 5.54
N THR A 101 -9.77 -4.89 4.30
CA THR A 101 -10.04 -6.20 3.73
C THR A 101 -9.37 -6.38 2.38
N ILE A 102 -8.83 -7.56 2.16
CA ILE A 102 -8.41 -8.08 0.85
C ILE A 102 -9.56 -8.92 0.31
N ALA A 103 -9.99 -8.61 -0.89
CA ALA A 103 -10.96 -9.39 -1.66
C ALA A 103 -10.52 -9.39 -3.13
N TRP A 104 -11.34 -9.88 -4.02
CA TRP A 104 -11.06 -9.91 -5.46
C TRP A 104 -12.09 -9.11 -6.24
N GLN A 105 -11.68 -8.56 -7.37
CA GLN A 105 -12.54 -7.91 -8.34
C GLN A 105 -11.95 -8.13 -9.73
N ASP A 106 -12.74 -8.65 -10.65
CA ASP A 106 -12.31 -8.91 -12.04
C ASP A 106 -11.00 -9.72 -12.13
N GLY A 107 -10.84 -10.71 -11.22
CA GLY A 107 -9.67 -11.59 -11.17
C GLY A 107 -8.41 -10.96 -10.57
N LYS A 108 -8.49 -9.75 -9.98
CA LYS A 108 -7.37 -9.04 -9.34
C LYS A 108 -7.66 -8.80 -7.85
N PRO A 109 -6.61 -8.73 -7.00
CA PRO A 109 -6.80 -8.28 -5.63
C PRO A 109 -7.43 -6.89 -5.58
N SER A 110 -8.35 -6.71 -4.66
CA SER A 110 -9.06 -5.46 -4.40
C SER A 110 -8.96 -5.13 -2.92
N ILE A 111 -8.19 -4.09 -2.60
CA ILE A 111 -7.93 -3.65 -1.24
C ILE A 111 -8.93 -2.57 -0.86
N HIS A 112 -9.59 -2.73 0.28
CA HIS A 112 -10.41 -1.69 0.90
C HIS A 112 -9.88 -1.42 2.29
N ALA A 113 -9.44 -0.20 2.53
CA ALA A 113 -8.81 0.18 3.78
C ALA A 113 -9.27 1.53 4.29
N HIS A 114 -9.36 1.64 5.59
CA HIS A 114 -9.50 2.89 6.32
C HIS A 114 -8.34 3.03 7.30
N GLY A 115 -8.00 4.25 7.66
CA GLY A 115 -6.92 4.51 8.60
C GLY A 115 -7.06 5.84 9.32
N THR A 116 -6.21 6.00 10.33
CA THR A 116 -6.05 7.22 11.10
C THR A 116 -4.57 7.57 11.18
N VAL A 117 -4.23 8.79 10.82
CA VAL A 117 -2.87 9.34 10.96
C VAL A 117 -2.87 10.49 11.95
N THR A 118 -1.72 10.70 12.63
CA THR A 118 -1.54 11.81 13.58
C THR A 118 -0.27 12.58 13.24
N GLY A 119 -0.34 13.90 13.39
CA GLY A 119 0.81 14.79 13.26
C GLY A 119 1.53 15.02 14.57
N LYS A 120 2.56 15.89 14.56
CA LYS A 120 3.34 16.29 15.74
C LYS A 120 2.51 16.98 16.83
N ASP A 121 1.36 17.53 16.47
CA ASP A 121 0.38 18.15 17.34
C ASP A 121 -0.62 17.14 17.94
N PHE A 122 -0.47 15.85 17.61
CA PHE A 122 -1.35 14.75 17.99
C PHE A 122 -2.80 14.90 17.49
N LEU A 123 -3.05 15.81 16.53
CA LEU A 123 -4.34 15.87 15.86
C LEU A 123 -4.50 14.67 14.90
N ALA A 124 -5.64 14.01 15.00
CA ALA A 124 -5.96 12.84 14.22
C ALA A 124 -6.76 13.19 12.95
N TYR A 125 -6.34 12.61 11.84
CA TYR A 125 -7.02 12.68 10.55
C TYR A 125 -7.21 11.27 10.04
N GLY A 126 -8.35 10.97 9.41
CA GLY A 126 -8.59 9.62 8.92
C GLY A 126 -9.70 9.56 7.89
N GLY A 127 -9.82 8.40 7.27
CA GLY A 127 -10.83 8.13 6.26
C GLY A 127 -10.49 6.91 5.41
N HIS A 128 -11.12 6.83 4.25
CA HIS A 128 -10.82 5.81 3.24
C HIS A 128 -9.43 6.05 2.65
N ILE A 129 -8.60 5.02 2.63
CA ILE A 129 -7.24 5.10 2.08
C ILE A 129 -7.32 4.96 0.57
N LEU A 130 -6.90 6.00 -0.17
CA LEU A 130 -6.77 5.97 -1.63
C LEU A 130 -5.36 5.59 -2.08
N ALA A 131 -4.35 6.03 -1.33
CA ALA A 131 -2.95 5.72 -1.57
C ALA A 131 -2.15 5.88 -0.28
N GLY A 132 -1.05 5.16 -0.15
CA GLY A 132 -0.14 5.28 0.97
C GLY A 132 1.24 4.74 0.65
N THR A 133 2.27 5.49 1.04
CA THR A 133 3.66 5.04 1.00
C THR A 133 4.27 5.09 2.39
N VAL A 134 5.18 4.17 2.66
CA VAL A 134 5.95 4.19 3.91
C VAL A 134 6.84 5.43 3.93
N GLY A 135 6.72 6.22 4.99
CA GLY A 135 7.56 7.38 5.27
C GLY A 135 8.89 7.00 5.90
N THR A 136 9.40 7.84 6.80
CA THR A 136 10.62 7.54 7.55
C THR A 136 10.36 6.42 8.56
N GLY A 137 11.03 5.26 8.40
CA GLY A 137 10.86 4.10 9.28
C GLY A 137 10.22 2.90 8.59
N SER A 138 9.16 2.35 9.15
CA SER A 138 8.48 1.15 8.66
C SER A 138 6.96 1.23 8.87
N VAL A 139 6.25 0.34 8.17
CA VAL A 139 4.85 0.00 8.44
C VAL A 139 4.76 -1.49 8.71
N GLU A 140 4.15 -1.86 9.82
CA GLU A 140 3.90 -3.24 10.21
C GLU A 140 2.43 -3.57 9.98
N ILE A 141 2.17 -4.70 9.29
CA ILE A 141 0.80 -5.12 8.94
C ILE A 141 0.64 -6.60 9.27
N LEU A 142 -0.38 -6.92 10.07
CA LEU A 142 -0.84 -8.29 10.25
C LEU A 142 -1.99 -8.57 9.28
N VAL A 143 -1.83 -9.59 8.44
CA VAL A 143 -2.85 -10.07 7.49
C VAL A 143 -3.36 -11.43 7.95
N ILE A 144 -4.68 -11.53 8.17
CA ILE A 144 -5.36 -12.75 8.62
C ILE A 144 -6.23 -13.28 7.48
N PRO A 145 -5.81 -14.34 6.76
CA PRO A 145 -6.57 -14.93 5.67
C PRO A 145 -7.88 -15.57 6.14
N HIS A 146 -8.87 -15.56 5.25
CA HIS A 146 -10.09 -16.33 5.38
C HIS A 146 -10.04 -17.54 4.44
N ASP A 147 -10.83 -18.56 4.73
CA ASP A 147 -10.93 -19.78 3.90
C ASP A 147 -11.75 -19.57 2.62
N LYS A 148 -12.61 -18.55 2.60
CA LYS A 148 -13.53 -18.26 1.50
C LYS A 148 -12.99 -17.16 0.60
N LYS A 149 -13.02 -17.40 -0.72
CA LYS A 149 -12.79 -16.32 -1.69
C LYS A 149 -13.98 -15.35 -1.65
N LEU A 150 -13.70 -14.09 -1.39
CA LEU A 150 -14.67 -13.00 -1.40
C LEU A 150 -14.38 -12.07 -2.59
N GLU A 151 -15.45 -11.56 -3.20
CA GLU A 151 -15.34 -10.65 -4.33
C GLU A 151 -16.04 -9.32 -4.03
N ARG A 152 -15.63 -8.26 -4.73
CA ARG A 152 -16.33 -6.98 -4.74
C ARG A 152 -17.11 -6.85 -6.03
N VAL A 153 -18.30 -6.35 -5.91
CA VAL A 153 -19.17 -6.02 -7.06
C VAL A 153 -19.53 -4.55 -7.02
N LYS A 154 -19.68 -3.95 -8.19
CA LYS A 154 -20.10 -2.55 -8.27
C LYS A 154 -21.60 -2.44 -8.11
N GLU A 155 -22.08 -1.91 -7.00
CA GLU A 155 -23.47 -1.58 -6.79
C GLU A 155 -23.85 -0.32 -7.57
N LYS A 156 -24.75 -0.43 -8.55
CA LYS A 156 -25.17 0.68 -9.43
C LYS A 156 -25.78 1.87 -8.68
N LEU A 157 -26.58 1.57 -7.65
CA LEU A 157 -27.23 2.62 -6.85
C LEU A 157 -26.22 3.44 -6.06
N LEU A 158 -25.26 2.80 -5.40
CA LEU A 158 -24.21 3.46 -4.62
C LEU A 158 -23.11 4.03 -5.50
N GLY A 159 -22.87 3.42 -6.67
CA GLY A 159 -21.72 3.73 -7.53
C GLY A 159 -20.39 3.29 -6.96
N ALA A 160 -20.40 2.47 -5.92
CA ALA A 160 -19.24 1.99 -5.17
C ALA A 160 -19.08 0.47 -5.25
N ASN A 161 -17.86 -0.02 -5.02
CA ASN A 161 -17.56 -1.45 -4.95
C ASN A 161 -17.85 -1.96 -3.54
N VAL A 162 -18.76 -2.93 -3.43
CA VAL A 162 -19.21 -3.51 -2.16
C VAL A 162 -18.75 -4.95 -2.05
N LEU A 163 -18.34 -5.36 -0.84
CA LEU A 163 -17.94 -6.74 -0.57
C LEU A 163 -19.15 -7.66 -0.64
N CYS A 164 -19.06 -8.69 -1.48
CA CYS A 164 -20.09 -9.67 -1.66
C CYS A 164 -19.87 -10.89 -0.73
N ILE A 165 -20.85 -11.19 0.10
CA ILE A 165 -20.87 -12.39 0.98
C ILE A 165 -21.95 -13.39 0.62
N ALA A 166 -22.89 -13.01 -0.25
CA ALA A 166 -23.97 -13.85 -0.73
C ALA A 166 -23.53 -14.77 -1.88
N PRO A 167 -24.22 -15.90 -2.15
CA PRO A 167 -23.95 -16.74 -3.32
C PRO A 167 -24.16 -16.00 -4.67
N GLN A 168 -25.05 -15.01 -4.67
CA GLN A 168 -25.29 -14.11 -5.80
C GLN A 168 -25.39 -12.69 -5.27
N CYS A 169 -24.56 -11.81 -5.75
CA CYS A 169 -24.58 -10.42 -5.38
C CYS A 169 -25.29 -9.58 -6.45
N PRO A 170 -26.08 -8.57 -6.06
CA PRO A 170 -26.75 -7.69 -7.01
C PRO A 170 -25.68 -6.90 -7.80
N GLU A 171 -25.85 -6.84 -9.11
CA GLU A 171 -25.08 -5.99 -10.02
C GLU A 171 -25.62 -4.54 -10.07
#